data_de13800d35062535285ae2f2c85d820f
#
_entry.id   de13800d35062535285ae2f2c85d820f
#
_cell.length_a   1.000
_cell.length_b   1.000
_cell.length_c   1.000
_cell.angle_alpha   90.00
_cell.angle_beta   90.00
_cell.angle_gamma   90.00
#
_symmetry.space_group_name_H-M   'P 1'
#
loop_
_entity.id
_entity.type
_entity.pdbx_description
1 polymer ?
#
loop_
_entity_poly.entity_id
_entity_poly.type
_entity_poly.pdbx_seq_one_letter_code
_entity_poly.pdbx_strand_id
1 'polypeptide(L)'
;MQPEERRERRVELFATILLAVAAVATAWSTYQSTQWRGQQAVNTSKGTAARIESSEAATRAGQLTQIDIATFVQWTDAHLAGNRELAEFYRRRFRPEFQPAFAAWIATAPFTNPDAPLSPFAMPEYSVSEDVRSSQLNAEAGGHSDDAELANQRADNYVLAVVLLASALFFAGISTKLHRLRQREALLALGWLIFLGTVIWLITSPVQISV
;
A
#
# COMPACT_ATOMS: atom_id res chain seq x y z
N MET A 1 -23.10 -51.15 -30.42
CA MET A 1 -22.62 -49.78 -30.24
C MET A 1 -21.27 -49.69 -30.95
N GLN A 2 -21.21 -48.96 -32.05
CA GLN A 2 -19.99 -48.83 -32.87
C GLN A 2 -18.89 -48.09 -32.09
N PRO A 3 -17.60 -48.37 -32.31
CA PRO A 3 -16.49 -47.71 -31.59
C PRO A 3 -16.50 -46.19 -31.72
N GLU A 4 -16.99 -45.66 -32.83
CA GLU A 4 -17.11 -44.21 -33.10
C GLU A 4 -18.19 -43.53 -32.23
N GLU A 5 -19.37 -44.15 -32.03
CA GLU A 5 -20.43 -43.64 -31.18
C GLU A 5 -19.99 -43.55 -29.72
N ARG A 6 -19.16 -44.47 -29.23
CA ARG A 6 -18.59 -44.43 -27.88
C ARG A 6 -17.60 -43.29 -27.73
N ARG A 7 -16.86 -42.94 -28.77
CA ARG A 7 -15.85 -41.89 -28.80
C ARG A 7 -16.52 -40.52 -28.82
N GLU A 8 -17.55 -40.34 -29.61
CA GLU A 8 -18.36 -39.12 -29.64
C GLU A 8 -19.01 -38.84 -28.29
N ARG A 9 -19.63 -39.82 -27.67
CA ARG A 9 -20.26 -39.69 -26.34
C ARG A 9 -19.25 -39.35 -25.25
N ARG A 10 -18.02 -39.86 -25.31
CA ARG A 10 -16.95 -39.49 -24.38
C ARG A 10 -16.55 -38.03 -24.55
N VAL A 11 -16.34 -37.58 -25.78
CA VAL A 11 -15.98 -36.18 -26.08
C VAL A 11 -17.06 -35.23 -25.57
N GLU A 12 -18.33 -35.57 -25.78
CA GLU A 12 -19.45 -34.76 -25.28
C GLU A 12 -19.50 -34.71 -23.75
N LEU A 13 -19.31 -35.86 -23.09
CA LEU A 13 -19.24 -35.95 -21.64
C LEU A 13 -18.09 -35.07 -21.07
N PHE A 14 -16.88 -35.20 -21.62
CA PHE A 14 -15.73 -34.41 -21.19
C PHE A 14 -15.91 -32.92 -21.46
N ALA A 15 -16.57 -32.53 -22.56
CA ALA A 15 -16.90 -31.15 -22.84
C ALA A 15 -17.89 -30.57 -21.79
N THR A 16 -18.94 -31.32 -21.47
CA THR A 16 -19.94 -30.95 -20.47
C THR A 16 -19.32 -30.83 -19.10
N ILE A 17 -18.46 -31.77 -18.70
CA ILE A 17 -17.74 -31.67 -17.40
C ILE A 17 -16.85 -30.44 -17.39
N LEU A 18 -16.07 -30.19 -18.47
CA LEU A 18 -15.21 -29.02 -18.54
C LEU A 18 -16.01 -27.71 -18.41
N LEU A 19 -17.15 -27.62 -19.13
CA LEU A 19 -18.04 -26.44 -19.03
C LEU A 19 -18.53 -26.21 -17.60
N ALA A 20 -18.97 -27.26 -16.90
CA ALA A 20 -19.49 -27.15 -15.55
C ALA A 20 -18.39 -26.72 -14.55
N VAL A 21 -17.23 -27.41 -14.57
CA VAL A 21 -16.15 -27.08 -13.58
C VAL A 21 -15.47 -25.76 -13.89
N ALA A 22 -15.31 -25.39 -15.16
CA ALA A 22 -14.75 -24.09 -15.54
C ALA A 22 -15.71 -22.92 -15.15
N ALA A 23 -17.02 -23.12 -15.26
CA ALA A 23 -18.00 -22.12 -14.81
C ALA A 23 -17.92 -21.89 -13.30
N VAL A 24 -17.81 -22.96 -12.49
CA VAL A 24 -17.63 -22.85 -11.03
C VAL A 24 -16.30 -22.16 -10.69
N ALA A 25 -15.20 -22.57 -11.37
CA ALA A 25 -13.88 -21.94 -11.16
C ALA A 25 -13.88 -20.44 -11.53
N THR A 26 -14.62 -20.06 -12.60
CA THR A 26 -14.80 -18.66 -12.99
C THR A 26 -15.55 -17.86 -11.93
N ALA A 27 -16.64 -18.42 -11.40
CA ALA A 27 -17.40 -17.77 -10.31
C ALA A 27 -16.54 -17.59 -9.04
N TRP A 28 -15.78 -18.62 -8.67
CA TRP A 28 -14.84 -18.54 -7.55
C TRP A 28 -13.76 -17.48 -7.77
N SER A 29 -13.15 -17.43 -8.94
CA SER A 29 -12.11 -16.45 -9.27
C SER A 29 -12.65 -15.03 -9.25
N THR A 30 -13.87 -14.82 -9.74
CA THR A 30 -14.56 -13.52 -9.68
C THR A 30 -14.81 -13.10 -8.23
N TYR A 31 -15.28 -14.02 -7.40
CA TYR A 31 -15.48 -13.77 -5.96
C TYR A 31 -14.16 -13.35 -5.29
N GLN A 32 -13.08 -14.10 -5.51
CA GLN A 32 -11.77 -13.79 -4.94
C GLN A 32 -11.21 -12.44 -5.41
N SER A 33 -11.36 -12.11 -6.69
CA SER A 33 -10.98 -10.79 -7.21
C SER A 33 -11.73 -9.66 -6.49
N THR A 34 -13.03 -9.84 -6.24
CA THR A 34 -13.85 -8.84 -5.51
C THR A 34 -13.38 -8.68 -4.06
N GLN A 35 -13.05 -9.77 -3.37
CA GLN A 35 -12.53 -9.73 -2.00
C GLN A 35 -11.19 -8.98 -1.91
N TRP A 36 -10.25 -9.27 -2.81
CA TRP A 36 -8.97 -8.58 -2.85
C TRP A 36 -9.10 -7.09 -3.19
N ARG A 37 -10.03 -6.72 -4.08
CA ARG A 37 -10.36 -5.30 -4.34
C ARG A 37 -10.95 -4.61 -3.12
N GLY A 38 -11.77 -5.31 -2.33
CA GLY A 38 -12.25 -4.81 -1.04
C GLY A 38 -11.10 -4.52 -0.08
N GLN A 39 -10.14 -5.44 0.04
CA GLN A 39 -8.94 -5.26 0.86
C GLN A 39 -8.08 -4.09 0.38
N GLN A 40 -7.88 -3.96 -0.93
CA GLN A 40 -7.20 -2.82 -1.55
C GLN A 40 -7.87 -1.49 -1.14
N ALA A 41 -9.20 -1.41 -1.24
CA ALA A 41 -9.93 -0.20 -0.89
C ALA A 41 -9.77 0.17 0.60
N VAL A 42 -9.81 -0.81 1.50
CA VAL A 42 -9.58 -0.60 2.93
C VAL A 42 -8.16 -0.07 3.20
N ASN A 43 -7.14 -0.68 2.61
CA ASN A 43 -5.76 -0.25 2.80
C ASN A 43 -5.52 1.14 2.19
N THR A 44 -6.08 1.43 1.01
CA THR A 44 -6.03 2.77 0.40
C THR A 44 -6.67 3.83 1.32
N SER A 45 -7.80 3.52 1.94
CA SER A 45 -8.48 4.42 2.88
C SER A 45 -7.62 4.70 4.11
N LYS A 46 -7.03 3.65 4.71
CA LYS A 46 -6.12 3.78 5.86
C LYS A 46 -4.88 4.60 5.51
N GLY A 47 -4.24 4.32 4.37
CA GLY A 47 -3.09 5.09 3.90
C GLY A 47 -3.41 6.56 3.67
N THR A 48 -4.59 6.86 3.12
CA THR A 48 -5.06 8.24 2.93
C THR A 48 -5.30 8.95 4.27
N ALA A 49 -5.93 8.28 5.23
CA ALA A 49 -6.15 8.84 6.56
C ALA A 49 -4.81 9.15 7.26
N ALA A 50 -3.86 8.22 7.26
CA ALA A 50 -2.54 8.41 7.84
C ALA A 50 -1.76 9.57 7.16
N ARG A 51 -1.90 9.76 5.84
CA ARG A 51 -1.29 10.91 5.13
C ARG A 51 -1.90 12.24 5.53
N ILE A 52 -3.21 12.30 5.73
CA ILE A 52 -3.89 13.51 6.21
C ILE A 52 -3.39 13.86 7.61
N GLU A 53 -3.36 12.89 8.53
CA GLU A 53 -2.85 13.10 9.89
C GLU A 53 -1.36 13.49 9.89
N SER A 54 -0.54 12.88 9.02
CA SER A 54 0.86 13.27 8.82
C SER A 54 0.99 14.72 8.40
N SER A 55 0.19 15.17 7.42
CA SER A 55 0.21 16.55 6.93
C SER A 55 -0.23 17.55 8.01
N GLU A 56 -1.22 17.21 8.83
CA GLU A 56 -1.64 18.01 9.96
C GLU A 56 -0.54 18.11 11.02
N ALA A 57 0.12 17.01 11.37
CA ALA A 57 1.23 16.98 12.30
C ALA A 57 2.41 17.82 11.78
N ALA A 58 2.78 17.70 10.49
CA ALA A 58 3.81 18.52 9.85
C ALA A 58 3.47 20.01 9.90
N THR A 59 2.21 20.37 9.67
CA THR A 59 1.74 21.75 9.76
C THR A 59 1.89 22.29 11.18
N ARG A 60 1.48 21.51 12.19
CA ARG A 60 1.66 21.86 13.61
C ARG A 60 3.13 21.98 13.97
N ALA A 61 3.99 21.06 13.51
CA ALA A 61 5.43 21.13 13.71
C ALA A 61 6.01 22.43 13.14
N GLY A 62 5.63 22.80 11.93
CA GLY A 62 6.04 24.07 11.32
C GLY A 62 5.61 25.31 12.13
N GLN A 63 4.39 25.32 12.65
CA GLN A 63 3.90 26.41 13.51
C GLN A 63 4.69 26.49 14.83
N LEU A 64 4.98 25.35 15.46
CA LEU A 64 5.77 25.29 16.70
C LEU A 64 7.20 25.76 16.45
N THR A 65 7.81 25.36 15.35
CA THR A 65 9.13 25.84 14.91
C THR A 65 9.14 27.38 14.73
N GLN A 66 8.09 27.93 14.11
CA GLN A 66 7.98 29.40 13.96
C GLN A 66 7.89 30.14 15.31
N ILE A 67 7.16 29.54 16.27
CA ILE A 67 7.11 30.10 17.65
C ILE A 67 8.49 30.05 18.28
N ASP A 68 9.23 28.95 18.16
CA ASP A 68 10.59 28.83 18.69
C ASP A 68 11.53 29.87 18.06
N ILE A 69 11.48 30.03 16.72
CA ILE A 69 12.27 31.04 16.01
C ILE A 69 11.92 32.43 16.49
N ALA A 70 10.64 32.77 16.55
CA ALA A 70 10.22 34.11 16.95
C ALA A 70 10.65 34.45 18.41
N THR A 71 10.49 33.52 19.33
CA THR A 71 10.90 33.75 20.75
C THR A 71 12.41 33.76 20.89
N PHE A 72 13.16 32.95 20.10
CA PHE A 72 14.62 32.99 20.08
C PHE A 72 15.15 34.31 19.54
N VAL A 73 14.58 34.84 18.45
CA VAL A 73 14.97 36.16 17.90
C VAL A 73 14.78 37.25 18.93
N GLN A 74 13.60 37.29 19.61
CA GLN A 74 13.33 38.28 20.67
C GLN A 74 14.31 38.13 21.84
N TRP A 75 14.67 36.90 22.22
CA TRP A 75 15.68 36.67 23.24
C TRP A 75 17.05 37.18 22.79
N THR A 76 17.46 36.89 21.53
CA THR A 76 18.75 37.34 20.99
C THR A 76 18.86 38.88 20.98
N ASP A 77 17.80 39.57 20.54
CA ASP A 77 17.74 41.02 20.51
C ASP A 77 17.88 41.59 21.91
N ALA A 78 17.15 41.06 22.88
CA ALA A 78 17.25 41.51 24.29
C ALA A 78 18.63 41.22 24.88
N HIS A 79 19.23 40.10 24.58
CA HIS A 79 20.56 39.70 25.06
C HIS A 79 21.65 40.61 24.49
N LEU A 80 21.65 40.90 23.20
CA LEU A 80 22.62 41.77 22.53
C LEU A 80 22.45 43.24 22.96
N ALA A 81 21.22 43.69 23.26
CA ALA A 81 20.94 45.01 23.83
C ALA A 81 21.36 45.13 25.32
N GLY A 82 21.87 44.06 25.95
CA GLY A 82 22.24 44.05 27.36
C GLY A 82 21.07 44.06 28.34
N ASN A 83 19.83 43.90 27.85
CA ASN A 83 18.62 43.88 28.66
C ASN A 83 18.39 42.46 29.25
N ARG A 84 19.09 42.21 30.38
CA ARG A 84 19.07 40.88 31.02
C ARG A 84 17.68 40.48 31.53
N GLU A 85 16.88 41.41 32.00
CA GLU A 85 15.55 41.12 32.51
C GLU A 85 14.62 40.64 31.37
N LEU A 86 14.65 41.35 30.25
CA LEU A 86 13.86 40.98 29.07
C LEU A 86 14.35 39.65 28.43
N ALA A 87 15.66 39.44 28.36
CA ALA A 87 16.22 38.20 27.88
C ALA A 87 15.77 37.01 28.74
N GLU A 88 15.83 37.12 30.07
CA GLU A 88 15.37 36.09 30.99
C GLU A 88 13.85 35.87 30.92
N PHE A 89 13.09 36.95 30.69
CA PHE A 89 11.65 36.82 30.43
C PHE A 89 11.34 35.95 29.22
N TYR A 90 12.02 36.12 28.06
CA TYR A 90 11.84 35.27 26.88
C TYR A 90 12.36 33.89 27.13
N ARG A 91 13.52 33.69 27.73
CA ARG A 91 14.11 32.39 28.03
C ARG A 91 13.16 31.49 28.83
N ARG A 92 12.46 32.01 29.82
CA ARG A 92 11.47 31.29 30.64
C ARG A 92 10.21 30.90 29.85
N ARG A 93 10.00 31.50 28.68
CA ARG A 93 8.86 31.24 27.80
C ARG A 93 9.18 30.35 26.61
N PHE A 94 10.42 29.92 26.47
CA PHE A 94 10.76 28.91 25.49
C PHE A 94 9.96 27.62 25.75
N ARG A 95 9.49 27.02 24.69
CA ARG A 95 8.80 25.74 24.79
C ARG A 95 9.73 24.68 25.44
N PRO A 96 9.16 23.76 26.24
CA PRO A 96 9.97 22.72 26.90
C PRO A 96 10.84 21.92 25.95
N GLU A 97 10.35 21.65 24.74
CA GLU A 97 11.08 20.89 23.70
C GLU A 97 12.25 21.68 23.11
N PHE A 98 12.20 23.02 23.10
CA PHE A 98 13.28 23.88 22.60
C PHE A 98 14.39 24.13 23.63
N GLN A 99 14.07 24.08 24.92
CA GLN A 99 15.02 24.40 25.99
C GLN A 99 16.30 23.57 25.98
N PRO A 100 16.29 22.24 25.75
CA PRO A 100 17.50 21.42 25.65
C PRO A 100 18.44 21.89 24.54
N ALA A 101 17.91 22.15 23.34
CA ALA A 101 18.69 22.61 22.20
C ALA A 101 19.30 23.99 22.45
N PHE A 102 18.52 24.89 23.05
CA PHE A 102 19.02 26.23 23.48
C PHE A 102 20.13 26.11 24.49
N ALA A 103 19.97 25.28 25.54
CA ALA A 103 20.99 25.07 26.57
C ALA A 103 22.29 24.48 25.98
N ALA A 104 22.18 23.50 25.11
CA ALA A 104 23.32 22.91 24.42
C ALA A 104 24.03 23.94 23.53
N TRP A 105 23.28 24.76 22.79
CA TRP A 105 23.85 25.80 21.95
C TRP A 105 24.59 26.88 22.77
N ILE A 106 24.00 27.35 23.87
CA ILE A 106 24.66 28.34 24.79
C ILE A 106 25.98 27.77 25.35
N ALA A 107 26.05 26.44 25.62
CA ALA A 107 27.25 25.78 26.10
C ALA A 107 28.42 25.79 25.08
N THR A 108 28.14 26.02 23.80
CA THR A 108 29.17 26.19 22.76
C THR A 108 29.81 27.59 22.78
N ALA A 109 29.38 28.49 23.65
CA ALA A 109 29.80 29.89 23.73
C ALA A 109 29.64 30.67 22.39
N PRO A 110 28.43 30.69 21.81
CA PRO A 110 28.19 31.12 20.41
C PRO A 110 28.56 32.58 20.12
N PHE A 111 28.66 33.42 21.13
CA PHE A 111 29.01 34.83 20.95
C PHE A 111 30.52 35.08 20.97
N THR A 112 31.34 34.09 21.31
CA THR A 112 32.81 34.21 21.41
C THR A 112 33.55 33.11 20.66
N ASN A 113 32.89 32.00 20.33
CA ASN A 113 33.44 30.89 19.61
C ASN A 113 33.01 30.95 18.14
N PRO A 114 33.92 31.22 17.18
CA PRO A 114 33.57 31.28 15.75
C PRO A 114 33.14 29.92 15.14
N ASP A 115 33.50 28.81 15.79
CA ASP A 115 33.17 27.47 15.35
C ASP A 115 31.84 26.96 15.95
N ALA A 116 31.14 27.78 16.75
CA ALA A 116 29.86 27.40 17.32
C ALA A 116 28.76 27.29 16.24
N PRO A 117 27.79 26.38 16.40
CA PRO A 117 26.63 26.31 15.51
C PRO A 117 25.91 27.69 15.44
N LEU A 118 25.42 28.03 14.25
CA LEU A 118 24.81 29.34 13.98
C LEU A 118 23.54 29.62 14.82
N SER A 119 22.86 28.56 15.24
CA SER A 119 21.62 28.67 16.00
C SER A 119 21.32 27.40 16.80
N PRO A 120 20.46 27.46 17.82
CA PRO A 120 19.98 26.27 18.55
C PRO A 120 19.27 25.26 17.66
N PHE A 121 18.71 25.71 16.53
CA PHE A 121 18.01 24.85 15.57
C PHE A 121 18.94 23.90 14.80
N ALA A 122 20.25 24.15 14.81
CA ALA A 122 21.28 23.27 14.24
C ALA A 122 21.79 22.23 15.26
N MET A 123 21.32 22.26 16.50
CA MET A 123 21.74 21.32 17.54
C MET A 123 21.02 19.98 17.40
N PRO A 124 21.70 18.85 17.66
CA PRO A 124 21.06 17.52 17.67
C PRO A 124 19.90 17.40 18.67
N GLU A 125 19.92 18.20 19.73
CA GLU A 125 18.89 18.25 20.76
C GLU A 125 17.62 18.95 20.29
N TYR A 126 17.63 19.62 19.13
CA TYR A 126 16.43 20.25 18.60
C TYR A 126 15.52 19.20 17.97
N SER A 127 14.39 18.98 18.58
CA SER A 127 13.37 18.05 18.09
C SER A 127 11.98 18.60 18.38
N VAL A 128 11.10 18.49 17.41
CA VAL A 128 9.68 18.83 17.56
C VAL A 128 8.90 17.52 17.49
N SER A 129 8.18 17.18 18.56
CA SER A 129 7.46 15.89 18.66
C SER A 129 6.44 15.68 17.53
N GLU A 130 5.81 16.76 17.07
CA GLU A 130 4.87 16.70 15.93
C GLU A 130 5.56 16.37 14.60
N ASP A 131 6.83 16.74 14.42
CA ASP A 131 7.61 16.36 13.24
C ASP A 131 7.95 14.86 13.24
N VAL A 132 8.34 14.34 14.41
CA VAL A 132 8.55 12.90 14.62
C VAL A 132 7.26 12.13 14.34
N ARG A 133 6.13 12.62 14.87
CA ARG A 133 4.80 12.03 14.62
C ARG A 133 4.42 12.04 13.14
N SER A 134 4.65 13.16 12.46
CA SER A 134 4.43 13.27 11.01
C SER A 134 5.20 12.23 10.23
N SER A 135 6.49 12.06 10.56
CA SER A 135 7.35 11.07 9.92
C SER A 135 6.86 9.63 10.15
N GLN A 136 6.42 9.31 11.37
CA GLN A 136 5.85 8.00 11.70
C GLN A 136 4.57 7.71 10.92
N LEU A 137 3.64 8.67 10.89
CA LEU A 137 2.38 8.54 10.14
C LEU A 137 2.62 8.43 8.63
N ASN A 138 3.63 9.12 8.10
CA ASN A 138 3.99 9.01 6.69
C ASN A 138 4.55 7.62 6.36
N ALA A 139 5.36 7.03 7.24
CA ALA A 139 5.84 5.66 7.10
C ALA A 139 4.68 4.64 7.16
N GLU A 140 3.73 4.82 8.08
CA GLU A 140 2.52 4.00 8.19
C GLU A 140 1.68 4.09 6.90
N ALA A 141 1.48 5.30 6.37
CA ALA A 141 0.79 5.51 5.11
C ALA A 141 1.47 4.80 3.93
N GLY A 142 2.81 4.78 3.92
CA GLY A 142 3.61 4.00 2.97
C GLY A 142 3.30 2.52 3.05
N GLY A 143 3.34 1.92 4.24
CA GLY A 143 3.02 0.51 4.47
C GLY A 143 1.60 0.15 3.98
N HIS A 144 0.60 0.98 4.28
CA HIS A 144 -0.76 0.76 3.77
C HIS A 144 -0.85 0.88 2.24
N SER A 145 -0.04 1.74 1.61
CA SER A 145 0.01 1.84 0.14
C SER A 145 0.60 0.58 -0.48
N ASP A 146 1.65 0.02 0.10
CA ASP A 146 2.28 -1.24 -0.33
C ASP A 146 1.30 -2.41 -0.18
N ASP A 147 0.58 -2.49 0.94
CA ASP A 147 -0.45 -3.49 1.16
C ASP A 147 -1.63 -3.37 0.17
N ALA A 148 -2.02 -2.15 -0.19
CA ALA A 148 -3.04 -1.90 -1.20
C ALA A 148 -2.59 -2.36 -2.58
N GLU A 149 -1.33 -2.10 -2.96
CA GLU A 149 -0.76 -2.55 -4.23
C GLU A 149 -0.68 -4.08 -4.31
N LEU A 150 -0.24 -4.75 -3.24
CA LEU A 150 -0.24 -6.21 -3.16
C LEU A 150 -1.65 -6.80 -3.30
N ALA A 151 -2.65 -6.18 -2.67
CA ALA A 151 -4.04 -6.61 -2.80
C ALA A 151 -4.56 -6.42 -4.23
N ASN A 152 -4.20 -5.30 -4.89
CA ASN A 152 -4.52 -5.05 -6.30
C ASN A 152 -3.92 -6.11 -7.22
N GLN A 153 -2.62 -6.40 -7.09
CA GLN A 153 -1.95 -7.44 -7.90
C GLN A 153 -2.61 -8.81 -7.73
N ARG A 154 -3.02 -9.17 -6.51
CA ARG A 154 -3.75 -10.42 -6.25
C ARG A 154 -5.12 -10.41 -6.93
N ALA A 155 -5.85 -9.31 -6.86
CA ALA A 155 -7.13 -9.16 -7.56
C ALA A 155 -6.98 -9.34 -9.08
N ASP A 156 -5.95 -8.72 -9.67
CA ASP A 156 -5.68 -8.80 -11.11
C ASP A 156 -5.27 -10.20 -11.56
N ASN A 157 -4.56 -10.95 -10.73
CA ASN A 157 -4.26 -12.37 -10.98
C ASN A 157 -5.55 -13.20 -11.08
N TYR A 158 -6.52 -12.96 -10.21
CA TYR A 158 -7.83 -13.64 -10.29
C TYR A 158 -8.63 -13.20 -11.51
N VAL A 159 -8.54 -11.93 -11.94
CA VAL A 159 -9.15 -11.47 -13.21
C VAL A 159 -8.52 -12.18 -14.40
N LEU A 160 -7.19 -12.33 -14.42
CA LEU A 160 -6.51 -13.09 -15.49
C LEU A 160 -6.97 -14.56 -15.51
N ALA A 161 -7.14 -15.18 -14.33
CA ALA A 161 -7.69 -16.53 -14.25
C ALA A 161 -9.10 -16.62 -14.86
N VAL A 162 -9.97 -15.62 -14.62
CA VAL A 162 -11.31 -15.55 -15.25
C VAL A 162 -11.21 -15.53 -16.77
N VAL A 163 -10.27 -14.77 -17.34
CA VAL A 163 -10.05 -14.69 -18.80
C VAL A 163 -9.59 -16.05 -19.37
N LEU A 164 -8.66 -16.71 -18.67
CA LEU A 164 -8.17 -18.04 -19.08
C LEU A 164 -9.28 -19.11 -18.99
N LEU A 165 -10.08 -19.10 -17.92
CA LEU A 165 -11.21 -20.00 -17.76
C LEU A 165 -12.31 -19.74 -18.80
N ALA A 166 -12.59 -18.48 -19.13
CA ALA A 166 -13.50 -18.12 -20.21
C ALA A 166 -13.00 -18.65 -21.57
N SER A 167 -11.69 -18.61 -21.81
CA SER A 167 -11.08 -19.22 -23.01
C SER A 167 -11.25 -20.74 -23.03
N ALA A 168 -11.10 -21.42 -21.89
CA ALA A 168 -11.36 -22.86 -21.78
C ALA A 168 -12.84 -23.19 -22.09
N LEU A 169 -13.79 -22.39 -21.54
CA LEU A 169 -15.23 -22.52 -21.84
C LEU A 169 -15.52 -22.33 -23.33
N PHE A 170 -14.87 -21.35 -23.96
CA PHE A 170 -15.03 -21.10 -25.40
C PHE A 170 -14.58 -22.31 -26.23
N PHE A 171 -13.40 -22.87 -25.97
CA PHE A 171 -12.92 -24.03 -26.67
C PHE A 171 -13.77 -25.30 -26.43
N ALA A 172 -14.23 -25.48 -25.18
CA ALA A 172 -15.17 -26.57 -24.85
C ALA A 172 -16.49 -26.39 -25.61
N GLY A 173 -17.07 -25.18 -25.64
CA GLY A 173 -18.32 -24.90 -26.34
C GLY A 173 -18.22 -25.09 -27.84
N ILE A 174 -17.16 -24.59 -28.50
CA ILE A 174 -16.95 -24.80 -29.94
C ILE A 174 -16.72 -26.27 -30.26
N SER A 175 -16.02 -27.01 -29.41
CA SER A 175 -15.78 -28.46 -29.66
C SER A 175 -17.07 -29.22 -29.89
N THR A 176 -18.19 -28.85 -29.27
CA THR A 176 -19.49 -29.52 -29.41
C THR A 176 -20.18 -29.23 -30.75
N LYS A 177 -19.77 -28.18 -31.48
CA LYS A 177 -20.38 -27.75 -32.74
C LYS A 177 -19.65 -28.22 -33.99
N LEU A 178 -18.46 -28.77 -33.87
CA LEU A 178 -17.66 -29.26 -35.00
C LEU A 178 -18.13 -30.65 -35.46
N HIS A 179 -18.03 -30.91 -36.77
CA HIS A 179 -18.44 -32.20 -37.38
C HIS A 179 -17.30 -33.21 -37.41
N ARG A 180 -16.02 -32.77 -37.44
CA ARG A 180 -14.85 -33.66 -37.53
C ARG A 180 -14.36 -34.03 -36.12
N LEU A 181 -14.40 -35.32 -35.78
CA LEU A 181 -13.99 -35.85 -34.47
C LEU A 181 -12.59 -35.39 -34.02
N ARG A 182 -11.60 -35.43 -34.94
CA ARG A 182 -10.23 -34.99 -34.64
C ARG A 182 -10.14 -33.50 -34.21
N GLN A 183 -10.96 -32.62 -34.85
CA GLN A 183 -10.99 -31.22 -34.53
C GLN A 183 -11.67 -30.99 -33.16
N ARG A 184 -12.74 -31.74 -32.85
CA ARG A 184 -13.42 -31.74 -31.56
C ARG A 184 -12.45 -32.10 -30.41
N GLU A 185 -11.73 -33.23 -30.61
CA GLU A 185 -10.75 -33.71 -29.62
C GLU A 185 -9.61 -32.71 -29.40
N ALA A 186 -9.07 -32.12 -30.46
CA ALA A 186 -7.99 -31.13 -30.38
C ALA A 186 -8.39 -29.87 -29.61
N LEU A 187 -9.58 -29.30 -29.91
CA LEU A 187 -10.07 -28.11 -29.21
C LEU A 187 -10.45 -28.40 -27.76
N LEU A 188 -11.03 -29.58 -27.50
CA LEU A 188 -11.35 -29.98 -26.14
C LEU A 188 -10.07 -30.23 -25.32
N ALA A 189 -9.03 -30.85 -25.91
CA ALA A 189 -7.73 -31.02 -25.27
C ALA A 189 -7.06 -29.67 -24.93
N LEU A 190 -7.15 -28.68 -25.84
CA LEU A 190 -6.67 -27.32 -25.61
C LEU A 190 -7.44 -26.67 -24.46
N GLY A 191 -8.77 -26.80 -24.43
CA GLY A 191 -9.61 -26.28 -23.33
C GLY A 191 -9.21 -26.88 -21.97
N TRP A 192 -9.01 -28.20 -21.91
CA TRP A 192 -8.55 -28.89 -20.70
C TRP A 192 -7.15 -28.46 -20.27
N LEU A 193 -6.22 -28.25 -21.21
CA LEU A 193 -4.86 -27.81 -20.94
C LEU A 193 -4.87 -26.38 -20.28
N ILE A 194 -5.64 -25.48 -20.86
CA ILE A 194 -5.81 -24.12 -20.30
C ILE A 194 -6.45 -24.21 -18.92
N PHE A 195 -7.53 -25.00 -18.78
CA PHE A 195 -8.23 -25.14 -17.49
C PHE A 195 -7.32 -25.70 -16.40
N LEU A 196 -6.64 -26.82 -16.66
CA LEU A 196 -5.75 -27.45 -15.68
C LEU A 196 -4.57 -26.54 -15.31
N GLY A 197 -3.95 -25.88 -16.31
CA GLY A 197 -2.88 -24.90 -16.06
C GLY A 197 -3.35 -23.76 -15.17
N THR A 198 -4.55 -23.22 -15.42
CA THR A 198 -5.14 -22.14 -14.62
C THR A 198 -5.48 -22.61 -13.21
N VAL A 199 -6.05 -23.81 -13.04
CA VAL A 199 -6.39 -24.35 -11.72
C VAL A 199 -5.14 -24.63 -10.89
N ILE A 200 -4.09 -25.21 -11.48
CA ILE A 200 -2.80 -25.43 -10.81
C ILE A 200 -2.23 -24.09 -10.32
N TRP A 201 -2.26 -23.06 -11.16
CA TRP A 201 -1.82 -21.73 -10.78
C TRP A 201 -2.67 -21.12 -9.66
N LEU A 202 -4.00 -21.26 -9.71
CA LEU A 202 -4.91 -20.76 -8.67
C LEU A 202 -4.70 -21.42 -7.31
N ILE A 203 -4.36 -22.72 -7.26
CA ILE A 203 -4.06 -23.44 -6.01
C ILE A 203 -2.84 -22.85 -5.30
N THR A 204 -1.89 -22.28 -6.03
CA THR A 204 -0.71 -21.62 -5.47
C THR A 204 -0.97 -20.15 -5.09
N SER A 205 -2.12 -19.59 -5.47
CA SER A 205 -2.48 -18.20 -5.23
C SER A 205 -3.09 -18.01 -3.82
N PRO A 206 -2.79 -16.89 -3.13
CA PRO A 206 -3.35 -16.62 -1.80
C PRO A 206 -4.86 -16.39 -1.87
N VAL A 207 -5.60 -17.07 -1.00
CA VAL A 207 -7.06 -17.01 -0.90
C VAL A 207 -7.46 -16.04 0.22
N GLN A 208 -8.43 -15.17 -0.05
CA GLN A 208 -9.05 -14.31 0.96
C GLN A 208 -10.40 -14.91 1.37
N ILE A 209 -10.52 -15.29 2.64
CA ILE A 209 -11.80 -15.73 3.22
C ILE A 209 -12.14 -14.71 4.31
N SER A 210 -13.00 -13.73 3.98
CA SER A 210 -13.63 -12.88 4.99
C SER A 210 -14.94 -13.55 5.43
N VAL A 211 -15.03 -13.89 6.69
CA VAL A 211 -16.27 -14.29 7.35
C VAL A 211 -16.91 -13.06 7.95
#